data_e2107a4779bbf3fc52c876c3141d2300
#
_entry.id   e2107a4779bbf3fc52c876c3141d2300
#
_cell.length_a   1.000
_cell.length_b   1.000
_cell.length_c   1.000
_cell.angle_alpha   90.00
_cell.angle_beta   90.00
_cell.angle_gamma   90.00
#
_symmetry.space_group_name_H-M   'P 1'
#
loop_
_entity.id
_entity.type
_entity.pdbx_description
1 polymer ?
#
loop_
_entity_poly.entity_id
_entity_poly.type
_entity_poly.pdbx_seq_one_letter_code
_entity_poly.pdbx_strand_id
1 'polypeptide(L)'
;MQLIVYVKGKIKLIPNIYNFTTSETLHTPEMLSDIIIIHYTGSIKPWHQEYTWQVLKELYCKYNSSMNKIKNRLLSRWMERTIEFFQLSQKTNDTELEEEADKLLNKIIDHCSLAVPITYENGLCGIGTGIEYLLQKKLVEGNSDEILHQIDSAVYSVIEQKSLTDLGLGKGVSGLAYYFYSRLCTRENFNTPTALKIKEYLFHLINWIAELLPDTNNRPVLCEVYLVLSLLHELNIPQAPIETLMRNSLSQITGY
;
A
#
# COMPACT_ATOMS: atom_id res chain seq x y z
N MET A 1 15.72 31.34 17.68
CA MET A 1 16.56 31.60 16.47
C MET A 1 15.62 32.02 15.37
N GLN A 2 15.77 33.25 14.83
CA GLN A 2 14.93 33.71 13.70
C GLN A 2 15.50 33.18 12.39
N LEU A 3 14.67 32.53 11.57
CA LEU A 3 15.08 32.11 10.24
C LEU A 3 15.18 33.35 9.32
N ILE A 4 16.33 33.52 8.69
CA ILE A 4 16.59 34.59 7.75
C ILE A 4 16.54 33.97 6.34
N VAL A 5 15.57 34.39 5.52
CA VAL A 5 15.46 33.95 4.14
C VAL A 5 15.86 35.07 3.18
N TYR A 6 16.77 34.74 2.27
CA TYR A 6 17.24 35.65 1.24
C TYR A 6 16.41 35.43 -0.04
N VAL A 7 15.54 36.39 -0.36
CA VAL A 7 14.72 36.33 -1.57
C VAL A 7 14.91 37.55 -2.42
N LYS A 8 15.41 37.37 -3.64
CA LYS A 8 15.63 38.49 -4.61
C LYS A 8 16.39 39.70 -4.03
N GLY A 9 17.51 39.43 -3.34
CA GLY A 9 18.36 40.53 -2.78
C GLY A 9 17.79 41.22 -1.53
N LYS A 10 16.70 40.71 -0.94
CA LYS A 10 16.10 41.25 0.30
C LYS A 10 16.10 40.21 1.41
N ILE A 11 16.52 40.63 2.60
CA ILE A 11 16.43 39.81 3.81
C ILE A 11 14.99 39.91 4.34
N LYS A 12 14.32 38.76 4.51
CA LYS A 12 13.04 38.69 5.21
C LYS A 12 13.21 37.85 6.49
N LEU A 13 12.75 38.43 7.59
CA LEU A 13 12.58 37.72 8.85
C LEU A 13 11.29 36.91 8.75
N ILE A 14 11.37 35.58 9.01
CA ILE A 14 10.21 34.74 9.03
C ILE A 14 9.63 34.76 10.45
N PRO A 15 8.32 34.99 10.63
CA PRO A 15 7.67 34.90 11.94
C PRO A 15 7.90 33.56 12.63
N ASN A 16 7.92 33.55 13.95
CA ASN A 16 8.17 32.35 14.75
C ASN A 16 7.17 31.19 14.46
N ILE A 17 5.94 31.52 14.01
CA ILE A 17 4.96 30.50 13.58
C ILE A 17 5.46 29.60 12.44
N TYR A 18 6.41 30.09 11.62
CA TYR A 18 7.03 29.35 10.52
C TYR A 18 8.41 28.77 10.88
N ASN A 19 8.92 29.05 12.06
CA ASN A 19 10.27 28.65 12.47
C ASN A 19 10.33 28.39 13.98
N PHE A 20 9.44 27.58 14.48
CA PHE A 20 9.41 27.22 15.89
C PHE A 20 10.48 26.16 16.18
N THR A 21 11.37 26.45 17.12
CA THR A 21 12.41 25.53 17.58
C THR A 21 12.02 24.92 18.92
N THR A 22 12.26 23.63 19.10
CA THR A 22 11.85 22.85 20.28
C THR A 22 12.89 22.90 21.41
N SER A 23 13.86 23.84 21.36
CA SER A 23 14.85 23.97 22.43
C SER A 23 14.26 24.70 23.64
N GLU A 24 14.20 24.02 24.77
CA GLU A 24 14.23 24.58 26.13
C GLU A 24 12.96 25.15 26.78
N THR A 25 11.78 25.16 26.13
CA THR A 25 10.54 25.64 26.76
C THR A 25 9.45 24.57 26.83
N LEU A 26 8.67 24.60 27.90
CA LEU A 26 7.45 23.80 28.03
C LEU A 26 6.44 24.23 26.96
N HIS A 27 5.98 23.29 26.13
CA HIS A 27 5.03 23.54 25.06
C HIS A 27 3.66 23.00 25.44
N THR A 28 2.63 23.84 25.35
CA THR A 28 1.24 23.41 25.48
C THR A 28 0.59 23.22 24.12
N PRO A 29 -0.49 22.43 24.00
CA PRO A 29 -1.23 22.26 22.76
C PRO A 29 -1.69 23.60 22.15
N GLU A 30 -2.08 24.56 23.01
CA GLU A 30 -2.56 25.88 22.60
C GLU A 30 -1.42 26.70 21.97
N MET A 31 -0.21 26.64 22.51
CA MET A 31 0.97 27.31 21.94
C MET A 31 1.36 26.75 20.57
N LEU A 32 1.03 25.48 20.29
CA LEU A 32 1.40 24.81 19.06
C LEU A 32 0.33 24.91 17.97
N SER A 33 -0.88 25.37 18.31
CA SER A 33 -2.02 25.39 17.38
C SER A 33 -1.77 26.24 16.13
N ASP A 34 -1.03 27.35 16.26
CA ASP A 34 -0.77 28.31 15.19
C ASP A 34 0.60 28.13 14.52
N ILE A 35 1.38 27.12 14.96
CA ILE A 35 2.72 26.88 14.43
C ILE A 35 2.64 26.07 13.15
N ILE A 36 3.25 26.60 12.08
CA ILE A 36 3.24 25.99 10.74
C ILE A 36 4.47 25.09 10.54
N ILE A 37 5.62 25.47 11.07
CA ILE A 37 6.85 24.68 10.93
C ILE A 37 7.49 24.49 12.31
N ILE A 38 7.75 23.24 12.67
CA ILE A 38 8.44 22.87 13.91
C ILE A 38 9.81 22.30 13.57
N HIS A 39 10.85 22.85 14.18
CA HIS A 39 12.22 22.36 14.09
C HIS A 39 12.60 21.63 15.39
N TYR A 40 12.76 20.33 15.32
CA TYR A 40 13.23 19.52 16.43
C TYR A 40 14.76 19.60 16.56
N THR A 41 15.24 20.47 17.43
CA THR A 41 16.67 20.88 17.51
C THR A 41 17.53 20.00 18.42
N GLY A 42 17.00 19.31 19.41
CA GLY A 42 17.77 18.44 20.33
C GLY A 42 18.41 17.23 19.63
N SER A 43 19.35 16.56 20.32
CA SER A 43 19.93 15.28 19.87
C SER A 43 18.92 14.13 19.90
N ILE A 44 18.03 14.13 20.90
CA ILE A 44 16.92 13.19 21.03
C ILE A 44 15.72 13.75 20.26
N LYS A 45 15.20 12.97 19.33
CA LYS A 45 14.12 13.37 18.41
C LYS A 45 12.79 12.67 18.77
N PRO A 46 11.63 13.19 18.30
CA PRO A 46 10.31 12.61 18.63
C PRO A 46 10.13 11.14 18.27
N TRP A 47 10.93 10.61 17.33
CA TRP A 47 10.91 9.20 16.91
C TRP A 47 11.83 8.31 17.76
N HIS A 48 12.62 8.87 18.70
CA HIS A 48 13.39 8.11 19.66
C HIS A 48 12.52 7.72 20.87
N GLN A 49 12.79 6.54 21.45
CA GLN A 49 12.02 6.06 22.62
C GLN A 49 12.17 6.96 23.83
N GLU A 50 13.37 7.55 24.00
CA GLU A 50 13.74 8.40 25.13
C GLU A 50 13.17 9.84 25.02
N TYR A 51 12.41 10.17 23.96
CA TYR A 51 11.85 11.51 23.80
C TYR A 51 10.74 11.77 24.80
N THR A 52 10.95 12.72 25.70
CA THR A 52 10.11 12.95 26.88
C THR A 52 8.98 13.98 26.67
N TRP A 53 9.06 14.80 25.63
CA TRP A 53 8.06 15.85 25.38
C TRP A 53 6.85 15.29 24.64
N GLN A 54 5.89 14.79 25.40
CA GLN A 54 4.75 14.01 24.88
C GLN A 54 3.93 14.77 23.82
N VAL A 55 3.64 16.06 24.04
CA VAL A 55 2.84 16.89 23.08
C VAL A 55 3.52 16.99 21.72
N LEU A 56 4.83 17.21 21.70
CA LEU A 56 5.59 17.29 20.44
C LEU A 56 5.74 15.92 19.78
N LYS A 57 5.82 14.84 20.58
CA LYS A 57 5.83 13.46 20.07
C LYS A 57 4.51 13.10 19.40
N GLU A 58 3.40 13.42 20.03
CA GLU A 58 2.04 13.20 19.48
C GLU A 58 1.83 14.00 18.19
N LEU A 59 2.26 15.26 18.17
CA LEU A 59 2.18 16.13 17.02
C LEU A 59 3.00 15.57 15.85
N TYR A 60 4.25 15.15 16.12
CA TYR A 60 5.09 14.47 15.13
C TYR A 60 4.42 13.21 14.59
N CYS A 61 3.90 12.33 15.45
CA CYS A 61 3.22 11.10 15.03
C CYS A 61 2.00 11.40 14.14
N LYS A 62 1.19 12.41 14.50
CA LYS A 62 0.04 12.85 13.71
C LYS A 62 0.43 13.32 12.32
N TYR A 63 1.44 14.21 12.20
CA TYR A 63 1.89 14.73 10.91
C TYR A 63 2.61 13.66 10.10
N ASN A 64 3.46 12.83 10.71
CA ASN A 64 4.16 11.75 10.04
C ASN A 64 3.17 10.72 9.46
N SER A 65 2.14 10.36 10.22
CA SER A 65 1.07 9.48 9.72
C SER A 65 0.35 10.09 8.50
N SER A 66 0.06 11.39 8.54
CA SER A 66 -0.58 12.09 7.42
C SER A 66 0.33 12.15 6.19
N MET A 67 1.62 12.43 6.37
CA MET A 67 2.61 12.44 5.29
C MET A 67 2.80 11.06 4.67
N ASN A 68 2.83 9.99 5.47
CA ASN A 68 2.92 8.63 4.97
C ASN A 68 1.68 8.24 4.14
N LYS A 69 0.48 8.65 4.55
CA LYS A 69 -0.74 8.45 3.74
C LYS A 69 -0.66 9.15 2.38
N ILE A 70 -0.15 10.39 2.36
CA ILE A 70 0.06 11.14 1.10
C ILE A 70 1.08 10.43 0.23
N LYS A 71 2.23 10.01 0.79
CA LYS A 71 3.27 9.27 0.07
C LYS A 71 2.74 7.98 -0.54
N ASN A 72 2.01 7.17 0.24
CA ASN A 72 1.46 5.90 -0.23
C ASN A 72 0.44 6.10 -1.37
N ARG A 73 -0.42 7.12 -1.26
CA ARG A 73 -1.34 7.50 -2.35
C ARG A 73 -0.61 7.95 -3.61
N LEU A 74 0.51 8.66 -3.47
CA LEU A 74 1.33 9.05 -4.61
C LEU A 74 1.96 7.85 -5.30
N LEU A 75 2.47 6.86 -4.56
CA LEU A 75 3.04 5.63 -5.14
C LEU A 75 2.00 4.87 -5.99
N SER A 76 0.77 4.72 -5.48
CA SER A 76 -0.30 4.06 -6.24
C SER A 76 -0.67 4.84 -7.50
N ARG A 77 -0.78 6.16 -7.42
CA ARG A 77 -1.05 7.01 -8.60
C ARG A 77 0.09 6.98 -9.61
N TRP A 78 1.34 6.90 -9.17
CA TRP A 78 2.47 6.73 -10.08
C TRP A 78 2.39 5.38 -10.79
N MET A 79 2.01 4.30 -10.09
CA MET A 79 1.84 2.99 -10.70
C MET A 79 0.73 2.99 -11.78
N GLU A 80 -0.44 3.56 -11.47
CA GLU A 80 -1.52 3.74 -12.44
C GLU A 80 -1.02 4.47 -13.69
N ARG A 81 -0.33 5.60 -13.50
CA ARG A 81 0.21 6.41 -14.58
C ARG A 81 1.31 5.71 -15.39
N THR A 82 2.14 4.93 -14.71
CA THR A 82 3.18 4.10 -15.36
C THR A 82 2.52 3.10 -16.33
N ILE A 83 1.48 2.41 -15.86
CA ILE A 83 0.72 1.46 -16.69
C ILE A 83 0.08 2.17 -17.89
N GLU A 84 -0.57 3.31 -17.66
CA GLU A 84 -1.19 4.12 -18.73
C GLU A 84 -0.16 4.54 -19.80
N PHE A 85 1.00 5.03 -19.38
CA PHE A 85 2.04 5.50 -20.30
C PHE A 85 2.64 4.35 -21.11
N PHE A 86 2.97 3.21 -20.52
CA PHE A 86 3.43 2.04 -21.27
C PHE A 86 2.39 1.54 -22.25
N GLN A 87 1.11 1.47 -21.86
CA GLN A 87 0.03 1.05 -22.76
C GLN A 87 -0.16 2.03 -23.92
N LEU A 88 -0.02 3.32 -23.67
CA LEU A 88 -0.16 4.34 -24.69
C LEU A 88 1.04 4.33 -25.64
N SER A 89 2.27 4.26 -25.10
CA SER A 89 3.50 4.12 -25.89
C SER A 89 3.41 2.92 -26.85
N GLN A 90 2.98 1.76 -26.34
CA GLN A 90 2.84 0.56 -27.17
C GLN A 90 1.82 0.72 -28.31
N LYS A 91 0.73 1.50 -28.08
CA LYS A 91 -0.30 1.76 -29.11
C LYS A 91 0.12 2.80 -30.15
N THR A 92 0.91 3.78 -29.74
CA THR A 92 1.30 4.92 -30.58
C THR A 92 2.72 4.81 -31.15
N ASN A 93 3.52 3.84 -30.68
CA ASN A 93 4.96 3.73 -30.89
C ASN A 93 5.72 5.00 -30.46
N ASP A 94 5.28 5.64 -29.39
CA ASP A 94 5.85 6.86 -28.84
C ASP A 94 6.88 6.53 -27.78
N THR A 95 8.15 6.74 -28.08
CA THR A 95 9.28 6.46 -27.19
C THR A 95 9.40 7.46 -26.03
N GLU A 96 8.89 8.68 -26.17
CA GLU A 96 8.90 9.66 -25.08
C GLU A 96 7.98 9.23 -23.94
N LEU A 97 6.81 8.64 -24.28
CA LEU A 97 5.90 8.07 -23.29
C LEU A 97 6.51 6.86 -22.57
N GLU A 98 7.26 6.03 -23.28
CA GLU A 98 7.99 4.90 -22.69
C GLU A 98 9.05 5.37 -21.69
N GLU A 99 9.85 6.37 -22.05
CA GLU A 99 10.84 6.99 -21.15
C GLU A 99 10.20 7.61 -19.90
N GLU A 100 9.04 8.26 -20.04
CA GLU A 100 8.31 8.81 -18.89
C GLU A 100 7.76 7.71 -17.98
N ALA A 101 7.27 6.59 -18.55
CA ALA A 101 6.86 5.42 -17.79
C ALA A 101 8.03 4.82 -16.99
N ASP A 102 9.19 4.65 -17.61
CA ASP A 102 10.41 4.17 -16.95
C ASP A 102 10.83 5.08 -15.80
N LYS A 103 10.81 6.39 -16.00
CA LYS A 103 11.12 7.37 -14.94
C LYS A 103 10.17 7.25 -13.74
N LEU A 104 8.87 7.03 -14.00
CA LEU A 104 7.89 6.82 -12.93
C LEU A 104 8.10 5.48 -12.22
N LEU A 105 8.37 4.41 -12.96
CA LEU A 105 8.65 3.10 -12.40
C LEU A 105 9.87 3.14 -11.48
N ASN A 106 10.95 3.77 -11.92
CA ASN A 106 12.15 3.97 -11.09
C ASN A 106 11.83 4.76 -9.82
N LYS A 107 11.03 5.83 -9.91
CA LYS A 107 10.58 6.57 -8.73
C LYS A 107 9.78 5.69 -7.76
N ILE A 108 8.93 4.80 -8.25
CA ILE A 108 8.18 3.87 -7.40
C ILE A 108 9.17 2.94 -6.67
N ILE A 109 10.12 2.35 -7.38
CA ILE A 109 11.12 1.45 -6.82
C ILE A 109 11.95 2.16 -5.73
N ASP A 110 12.44 3.38 -6.00
CA ASP A 110 13.25 4.17 -5.07
C ASP A 110 12.49 4.55 -3.79
N HIS A 111 11.18 4.74 -3.87
CA HIS A 111 10.36 5.17 -2.74
C HIS A 111 9.56 4.04 -2.09
N CYS A 112 9.47 2.88 -2.74
CA CYS A 112 8.85 1.68 -2.20
C CYS A 112 9.75 1.09 -1.11
N SER A 113 9.17 0.81 0.05
CA SER A 113 9.87 0.15 1.15
C SER A 113 8.87 -0.68 1.96
N LEU A 114 9.34 -1.62 2.77
CA LEU A 114 8.49 -2.43 3.65
C LEU A 114 7.76 -1.61 4.74
N ALA A 115 8.04 -0.30 4.86
CA ALA A 115 7.26 0.62 5.69
C ALA A 115 5.95 1.08 5.02
N VAL A 116 5.78 0.83 3.70
CA VAL A 116 4.51 1.01 3.00
C VAL A 116 3.53 -0.06 3.49
N PRO A 117 2.25 0.26 3.75
CA PRO A 117 1.26 -0.74 4.17
C PRO A 117 1.16 -1.90 3.19
N ILE A 118 0.83 -3.09 3.71
CA ILE A 118 0.69 -4.29 2.87
C ILE A 118 -0.58 -4.28 2.01
N THR A 119 -1.52 -3.38 2.27
CA THR A 119 -2.84 -3.30 1.65
C THR A 119 -2.81 -3.21 0.12
N TYR A 120 -3.91 -3.55 -0.54
CA TYR A 120 -4.08 -3.37 -1.97
C TYR A 120 -4.25 -1.88 -2.33
N GLU A 121 -5.14 -1.18 -1.62
CA GLU A 121 -5.32 0.26 -1.79
C GLU A 121 -4.15 1.02 -1.15
N ASN A 122 -3.39 1.74 -1.96
CA ASN A 122 -2.26 2.57 -1.55
C ASN A 122 -1.15 1.81 -0.79
N GLY A 123 -0.95 0.52 -1.10
CA GLY A 123 -0.01 -0.35 -0.42
C GLY A 123 0.81 -1.27 -1.34
N LEU A 124 1.61 -2.13 -0.72
CA LEU A 124 2.54 -3.04 -1.41
C LEU A 124 1.84 -4.02 -2.34
N CYS A 125 0.67 -4.56 -1.95
CA CYS A 125 -0.08 -5.48 -2.80
C CYS A 125 -0.56 -4.81 -4.09
N GLY A 126 -1.02 -3.55 -4.03
CA GLY A 126 -1.42 -2.81 -5.23
C GLY A 126 -0.23 -2.51 -6.15
N ILE A 127 0.90 -2.10 -5.57
CA ILE A 127 2.15 -1.86 -6.31
C ILE A 127 2.63 -3.17 -6.95
N GLY A 128 2.67 -4.27 -6.18
CA GLY A 128 3.07 -5.58 -6.67
C GLY A 128 2.18 -6.11 -7.79
N THR A 129 0.86 -5.91 -7.68
CA THR A 129 -0.10 -6.23 -8.75
C THR A 129 0.19 -5.42 -10.02
N GLY A 130 0.51 -4.13 -9.88
CA GLY A 130 0.89 -3.28 -11.02
C GLY A 130 2.18 -3.76 -11.70
N ILE A 131 3.21 -4.10 -10.93
CA ILE A 131 4.47 -4.65 -11.46
C ILE A 131 4.21 -5.99 -12.17
N GLU A 132 3.45 -6.90 -11.53
CA GLU A 132 3.08 -8.18 -12.14
C GLU A 132 2.35 -7.97 -13.48
N TYR A 133 1.40 -7.02 -13.53
CA TYR A 133 0.71 -6.65 -14.76
C TYR A 133 1.65 -6.18 -15.87
N LEU A 134 2.62 -5.30 -15.56
CA LEU A 134 3.62 -4.81 -16.51
C LEU A 134 4.45 -5.96 -17.10
N LEU A 135 4.89 -6.90 -16.25
CA LEU A 135 5.64 -8.08 -16.64
C LEU A 135 4.80 -9.03 -17.52
N GLN A 136 3.55 -9.31 -17.12
CA GLN A 136 2.65 -10.18 -17.86
C GLN A 136 2.31 -9.62 -19.25
N LYS A 137 2.17 -8.30 -19.36
CA LYS A 137 1.94 -7.62 -20.64
C LYS A 137 3.20 -7.40 -21.46
N LYS A 138 4.36 -7.84 -20.96
CA LYS A 138 5.68 -7.64 -21.59
C LYS A 138 5.96 -6.16 -21.87
N LEU A 139 5.45 -5.28 -21.00
CA LEU A 139 5.73 -3.84 -21.03
C LEU A 139 7.07 -3.53 -20.35
N VAL A 140 7.52 -4.41 -19.47
CA VAL A 140 8.86 -4.42 -18.86
C VAL A 140 9.39 -5.85 -18.86
N GLU A 141 10.72 -5.99 -18.82
CA GLU A 141 11.39 -7.29 -18.73
C GLU A 141 11.77 -7.61 -17.28
N GLY A 142 11.73 -8.89 -16.92
CA GLY A 142 12.17 -9.34 -15.62
C GLY A 142 11.53 -10.66 -15.16
N ASN A 143 12.09 -11.20 -14.08
CA ASN A 143 11.54 -12.38 -13.42
C ASN A 143 10.64 -11.92 -12.26
N SER A 144 9.35 -12.16 -12.42
CA SER A 144 8.32 -11.80 -11.44
C SER A 144 8.61 -12.38 -10.05
N ASP A 145 9.13 -13.61 -9.95
CA ASP A 145 9.42 -14.26 -8.67
C ASP A 145 10.59 -13.61 -7.92
N GLU A 146 11.57 -13.09 -8.66
CA GLU A 146 12.70 -12.38 -8.07
C GLU A 146 12.32 -10.96 -7.65
N ILE A 147 11.60 -10.23 -8.53
CA ILE A 147 11.24 -8.83 -8.30
C ILE A 147 10.26 -8.70 -7.13
N LEU A 148 9.27 -9.59 -7.04
CA LEU A 148 8.19 -9.50 -6.05
C LEU A 148 8.44 -10.31 -4.77
N HIS A 149 9.59 -10.98 -4.65
CA HIS A 149 9.91 -11.84 -3.51
C HIS A 149 9.75 -11.15 -2.14
N GLN A 150 10.15 -9.88 -2.01
CA GLN A 150 10.02 -9.16 -0.75
C GLN A 150 8.58 -8.84 -0.41
N ILE A 151 7.77 -8.51 -1.41
CA ILE A 151 6.32 -8.27 -1.22
C ILE A 151 5.64 -9.59 -0.86
N ASP A 152 5.91 -10.67 -1.59
CA ASP A 152 5.38 -12.00 -1.27
C ASP A 152 5.69 -12.39 0.18
N SER A 153 6.94 -12.20 0.62
CA SER A 153 7.37 -12.50 1.99
C SER A 153 6.66 -11.66 3.04
N ALA A 154 6.42 -10.37 2.76
CA ALA A 154 5.67 -9.50 3.65
C ALA A 154 4.19 -9.93 3.75
N VAL A 155 3.56 -10.34 2.63
CA VAL A 155 2.19 -10.86 2.61
C VAL A 155 2.11 -12.16 3.40
N TYR A 156 3.06 -13.09 3.23
CA TYR A 156 3.11 -14.33 4.00
C TYR A 156 3.12 -14.06 5.51
N SER A 157 3.96 -13.13 5.97
CA SER A 157 4.03 -12.76 7.39
C SER A 157 2.69 -12.24 7.94
N VAL A 158 1.97 -11.41 7.16
CA VAL A 158 0.66 -10.90 7.54
C VAL A 158 -0.39 -12.02 7.64
N ILE A 159 -0.34 -12.99 6.74
CA ILE A 159 -1.26 -14.16 6.74
C ILE A 159 -0.99 -15.04 7.95
N GLU A 160 0.27 -15.36 8.23
CA GLU A 160 0.67 -16.17 9.39
C GLU A 160 0.26 -15.54 10.72
N GLN A 161 0.37 -14.21 10.83
CA GLN A 161 0.00 -13.45 12.03
C GLN A 161 -1.50 -13.15 12.12
N LYS A 162 -2.29 -13.34 11.04
CA LYS A 162 -3.69 -12.92 10.93
C LYS A 162 -3.92 -11.49 11.41
N SER A 163 -3.03 -10.57 11.01
CA SER A 163 -2.96 -9.22 11.58
C SER A 163 -3.98 -8.22 11.00
N LEU A 164 -4.81 -8.63 10.04
CA LEU A 164 -5.88 -7.83 9.48
C LEU A 164 -7.25 -8.28 9.99
N THR A 165 -8.14 -7.32 10.23
CA THR A 165 -9.54 -7.57 10.62
C THR A 165 -10.53 -7.13 9.54
N ASP A 166 -10.09 -6.34 8.56
CA ASP A 166 -10.89 -5.90 7.43
C ASP A 166 -10.95 -7.00 6.36
N LEU A 167 -12.12 -7.22 5.79
CA LEU A 167 -12.35 -8.23 4.75
C LEU A 167 -12.30 -7.65 3.33
N GLY A 168 -12.43 -6.33 3.17
CA GLY A 168 -12.55 -5.66 1.87
C GLY A 168 -11.32 -5.78 0.97
N LEU A 169 -11.52 -5.49 -0.31
CA LEU A 169 -10.47 -5.52 -1.32
C LEU A 169 -9.38 -4.48 -1.05
N GLY A 170 -9.77 -3.26 -0.68
CA GLY A 170 -8.83 -2.15 -0.54
C GLY A 170 -7.82 -2.35 0.58
N LYS A 171 -8.29 -2.73 1.78
CA LYS A 171 -7.48 -2.74 3.02
C LYS A 171 -7.45 -4.07 3.74
N GLY A 172 -8.25 -5.02 3.29
CA GLY A 172 -8.49 -6.27 3.96
C GLY A 172 -7.90 -7.50 3.28
N VAL A 173 -8.34 -8.63 3.79
CA VAL A 173 -7.87 -9.96 3.40
C VAL A 173 -8.14 -10.27 1.92
N SER A 174 -9.27 -9.78 1.37
CA SER A 174 -9.57 -9.96 -0.06
C SER A 174 -8.54 -9.28 -0.97
N GLY A 175 -7.92 -8.16 -0.53
CA GLY A 175 -6.85 -7.50 -1.28
C GLY A 175 -5.57 -8.34 -1.36
N LEU A 176 -5.23 -9.08 -0.29
CA LEU A 176 -4.11 -10.04 -0.29
C LEU A 176 -4.40 -11.22 -1.23
N ALA A 177 -5.64 -11.72 -1.20
CA ALA A 177 -6.07 -12.81 -2.07
C ALA A 177 -6.05 -12.38 -3.55
N TYR A 178 -6.48 -11.16 -3.86
CA TYR A 178 -6.40 -10.60 -5.21
C TYR A 178 -4.95 -10.43 -5.70
N TYR A 179 -4.04 -9.99 -4.82
CA TYR A 179 -2.61 -9.93 -5.14
C TYR A 179 -2.08 -11.31 -5.55
N PHE A 180 -2.32 -12.34 -4.75
CA PHE A 180 -1.87 -13.69 -5.11
C PHE A 180 -2.61 -14.30 -6.31
N TYR A 181 -3.87 -13.92 -6.54
CA TYR A 181 -4.53 -14.23 -7.81
C TYR A 181 -3.74 -13.64 -8.99
N SER A 182 -3.36 -12.37 -8.93
CA SER A 182 -2.60 -11.72 -10.01
C SER A 182 -1.24 -12.38 -10.25
N ARG A 183 -0.61 -12.93 -9.20
CA ARG A 183 0.65 -13.68 -9.28
C ARG A 183 0.51 -15.03 -9.98
N LEU A 184 -0.70 -15.61 -10.04
CA LEU A 184 -0.95 -16.94 -10.59
C LEU A 184 -1.71 -16.94 -11.92
N CYS A 185 -2.63 -16.00 -12.15
CA CYS A 185 -3.65 -16.08 -13.21
C CYS A 185 -3.10 -16.23 -14.64
N THR A 186 -1.85 -15.84 -14.88
CA THR A 186 -1.22 -15.94 -16.21
C THR A 186 -0.03 -16.90 -16.24
N ARG A 187 0.25 -17.63 -15.15
CA ARG A 187 1.38 -18.57 -15.11
C ARG A 187 1.08 -19.80 -15.98
N GLU A 188 2.04 -20.13 -16.83
CA GLU A 188 1.99 -21.37 -17.62
C GLU A 188 2.30 -22.61 -16.75
N ASN A 189 3.23 -22.46 -15.79
CA ASN A 189 3.65 -23.55 -14.92
C ASN A 189 3.24 -23.30 -13.45
N PHE A 190 2.23 -24.02 -13.01
CA PHE A 190 1.70 -23.95 -11.65
C PHE A 190 2.46 -24.83 -10.63
N ASN A 191 3.52 -25.53 -11.04
CA ASN A 191 4.29 -26.44 -10.20
C ASN A 191 5.66 -25.88 -9.79
N THR A 192 5.92 -24.60 -10.04
CA THR A 192 7.13 -23.94 -9.51
C THR A 192 7.04 -23.82 -7.99
N PRO A 193 8.17 -23.82 -7.24
CA PRO A 193 8.16 -23.65 -5.79
C PRO A 193 7.37 -22.42 -5.35
N THR A 194 7.53 -21.29 -6.04
CA THR A 194 6.81 -20.05 -5.75
C THR A 194 5.30 -20.21 -5.98
N ALA A 195 4.89 -20.84 -7.10
CA ALA A 195 3.48 -21.06 -7.39
C ALA A 195 2.81 -22.00 -6.38
N LEU A 196 3.50 -23.04 -5.95
CA LEU A 196 3.01 -23.97 -4.92
C LEU A 196 2.85 -23.25 -3.58
N LYS A 197 3.82 -22.42 -3.19
CA LYS A 197 3.76 -21.63 -1.97
C LYS A 197 2.61 -20.62 -2.02
N ILE A 198 2.41 -19.91 -3.12
CA ILE A 198 1.29 -18.99 -3.28
C ILE A 198 -0.06 -19.72 -3.17
N LYS A 199 -0.20 -20.91 -3.77
CA LYS A 199 -1.42 -21.74 -3.62
C LYS A 199 -1.70 -22.12 -2.17
N GLU A 200 -0.68 -22.50 -1.41
CA GLU A 200 -0.79 -22.78 0.03
C GLU A 200 -1.34 -21.57 0.78
N TYR A 201 -0.76 -20.38 0.57
CA TYR A 201 -1.22 -19.16 1.22
C TYR A 201 -2.59 -18.68 0.73
N LEU A 202 -2.96 -18.93 -0.52
CA LEU A 202 -4.34 -18.71 -0.98
C LEU A 202 -5.33 -19.58 -0.20
N PHE A 203 -4.98 -20.83 0.10
CA PHE A 203 -5.81 -21.68 0.94
C PHE A 203 -5.98 -21.10 2.36
N HIS A 204 -4.90 -20.59 2.97
CA HIS A 204 -4.98 -19.89 4.24
C HIS A 204 -5.85 -18.64 4.17
N LEU A 205 -5.77 -17.86 3.09
CA LEU A 205 -6.59 -16.67 2.88
C LEU A 205 -8.08 -17.04 2.70
N ILE A 206 -8.40 -18.09 1.96
CA ILE A 206 -9.78 -18.59 1.80
C ILE A 206 -10.38 -18.97 3.16
N ASN A 207 -9.62 -19.66 4.00
CA ASN A 207 -10.06 -20.00 5.35
C ASN A 207 -10.22 -18.75 6.23
N TRP A 208 -9.32 -17.78 6.11
CA TRP A 208 -9.43 -16.53 6.85
C TRP A 208 -10.62 -15.68 6.41
N ILE A 209 -10.92 -15.64 5.10
CA ILE A 209 -12.16 -15.05 4.59
C ILE A 209 -13.39 -15.76 5.19
N ALA A 210 -13.36 -17.09 5.28
CA ALA A 210 -14.46 -17.87 5.88
C ALA A 210 -14.70 -17.51 7.37
N GLU A 211 -13.64 -17.23 8.11
CA GLU A 211 -13.71 -16.84 9.52
C GLU A 211 -14.33 -15.43 9.69
N LEU A 212 -13.99 -14.48 8.81
CA LEU A 212 -14.43 -13.08 8.90
C LEU A 212 -15.80 -12.81 8.26
N LEU A 213 -16.19 -13.62 7.29
CA LEU A 213 -17.41 -13.42 6.49
C LEU A 213 -18.70 -13.35 7.32
N PRO A 214 -18.92 -14.22 8.34
CA PRO A 214 -20.16 -14.19 9.14
C PRO A 214 -20.40 -12.86 9.87
N ASP A 215 -19.34 -12.17 10.27
CA ASP A 215 -19.41 -10.92 11.03
C ASP A 215 -19.50 -9.68 10.12
N THR A 216 -19.51 -9.88 8.80
CA THR A 216 -19.48 -8.81 7.81
C THR A 216 -20.89 -8.49 7.31
N ASN A 217 -21.44 -7.34 7.70
CA ASN A 217 -22.76 -6.84 7.23
C ASN A 217 -22.64 -5.73 6.18
N ASN A 218 -21.43 -5.40 5.74
CA ASN A 218 -21.18 -4.34 4.76
C ASN A 218 -21.36 -4.88 3.33
N ARG A 219 -22.51 -4.55 2.71
CA ARG A 219 -22.87 -5.03 1.37
C ARG A 219 -21.83 -4.73 0.26
N PRO A 220 -21.24 -3.54 0.15
CA PRO A 220 -20.10 -3.27 -0.73
C PRO A 220 -18.94 -4.24 -0.51
N VAL A 221 -18.52 -4.49 0.72
CA VAL A 221 -17.44 -5.44 1.04
C VAL A 221 -17.81 -6.86 0.64
N LEU A 222 -19.04 -7.29 0.87
CA LEU A 222 -19.52 -8.61 0.43
C LEU A 222 -19.46 -8.77 -1.09
N CYS A 223 -19.76 -7.71 -1.86
CA CYS A 223 -19.63 -7.73 -3.31
C CYS A 223 -18.15 -7.84 -3.74
N GLU A 224 -17.23 -7.15 -3.06
CA GLU A 224 -15.78 -7.25 -3.30
C GLU A 224 -15.28 -8.67 -3.00
N VAL A 225 -15.69 -9.27 -1.89
CA VAL A 225 -15.37 -10.65 -1.53
C VAL A 225 -15.86 -11.63 -2.59
N TYR A 226 -17.12 -11.50 -3.00
CA TYR A 226 -17.70 -12.35 -4.04
C TYR A 226 -16.92 -12.25 -5.35
N LEU A 227 -16.55 -11.04 -5.76
CA LEU A 227 -15.72 -10.81 -6.94
C LEU A 227 -14.37 -11.53 -6.84
N VAL A 228 -13.66 -11.36 -5.73
CA VAL A 228 -12.34 -12.01 -5.52
C VAL A 228 -12.47 -13.53 -5.51
N LEU A 229 -13.49 -14.07 -4.82
CA LEU A 229 -13.74 -15.52 -4.82
C LEU A 229 -14.07 -16.05 -6.22
N SER A 230 -14.82 -15.28 -7.04
CA SER A 230 -15.11 -15.65 -8.43
C SER A 230 -13.85 -15.74 -9.28
N LEU A 231 -12.90 -14.80 -9.09
CA LEU A 231 -11.60 -14.85 -9.77
C LEU A 231 -10.76 -16.03 -9.29
N LEU A 232 -10.74 -16.33 -7.99
CA LEU A 232 -10.02 -17.48 -7.45
C LEU A 232 -10.62 -18.80 -7.94
N HIS A 233 -11.92 -18.84 -8.19
CA HIS A 233 -12.60 -20.02 -8.75
C HIS A 233 -12.10 -20.38 -10.16
N GLU A 234 -11.57 -19.41 -10.91
CA GLU A 234 -10.97 -19.65 -12.23
C GLU A 234 -9.57 -20.31 -12.14
N LEU A 235 -8.93 -20.28 -10.96
CA LEU A 235 -7.63 -20.89 -10.75
C LEU A 235 -7.75 -22.40 -10.51
N ASN A 236 -6.68 -23.13 -10.82
CA ASN A 236 -6.58 -24.57 -10.52
C ASN A 236 -6.21 -24.81 -9.04
N ILE A 237 -7.18 -24.51 -8.14
CA ILE A 237 -7.10 -24.71 -6.68
C ILE A 237 -8.39 -25.42 -6.21
N PRO A 238 -8.47 -25.95 -4.98
CA PRO A 238 -9.67 -26.63 -4.48
C PRO A 238 -10.91 -25.72 -4.52
N GLN A 239 -11.95 -26.15 -5.26
CA GLN A 239 -13.12 -25.32 -5.57
C GLN A 239 -14.21 -25.34 -4.50
N ALA A 240 -14.41 -26.47 -3.81
CA ALA A 240 -15.53 -26.64 -2.88
C ALA A 240 -15.60 -25.58 -1.76
N PRO A 241 -14.49 -25.17 -1.11
CA PRO A 241 -14.52 -24.08 -0.13
C PRO A 241 -14.92 -22.73 -0.76
N ILE A 242 -14.43 -22.45 -1.97
CA ILE A 242 -14.69 -21.19 -2.68
C ILE A 242 -16.19 -21.10 -3.04
N GLU A 243 -16.75 -22.15 -3.62
CA GLU A 243 -18.19 -22.22 -3.98
C GLU A 243 -19.08 -22.03 -2.75
N THR A 244 -18.71 -22.61 -1.62
CA THR A 244 -19.45 -22.43 -0.36
C THR A 244 -19.43 -20.98 0.09
N LEU A 245 -18.26 -20.32 0.07
CA LEU A 245 -18.11 -18.92 0.44
C LEU A 245 -18.81 -17.98 -0.53
N MET A 246 -18.77 -18.27 -1.83
CA MET A 246 -19.50 -17.49 -2.84
C MET A 246 -21.02 -17.56 -2.57
N ARG A 247 -21.54 -18.75 -2.26
CA ARG A 247 -22.96 -18.93 -1.91
C ARG A 247 -23.34 -18.17 -0.64
N ASN A 248 -22.50 -18.23 0.40
CA ASN A 248 -22.73 -17.52 1.65
C ASN A 248 -22.71 -16.01 1.47
N SER A 249 -21.71 -15.46 0.74
CA SER A 249 -21.64 -14.02 0.44
C SER A 249 -22.83 -13.57 -0.41
N LEU A 250 -23.27 -14.33 -1.39
CA LEU A 250 -24.43 -14.02 -2.20
C LEU A 250 -25.72 -14.00 -1.37
N SER A 251 -25.91 -14.99 -0.49
CA SER A 251 -27.05 -15.04 0.45
C SER A 251 -27.09 -13.79 1.34
N GLN A 252 -25.96 -13.37 1.89
CA GLN A 252 -25.88 -12.15 2.69
C GLN A 252 -26.13 -10.86 1.87
N ILE A 253 -25.72 -10.82 0.59
CA ILE A 253 -25.97 -9.69 -0.31
C ILE A 253 -27.46 -9.57 -0.64
N THR A 254 -28.12 -10.71 -0.90
CA THR A 254 -29.52 -10.76 -1.35
C THR A 254 -30.53 -10.78 -0.22
N GLY A 255 -30.12 -11.21 0.98
CA GLY A 255 -30.99 -11.37 2.14
C GLY A 255 -31.85 -12.65 2.09
N TYR A 256 -31.46 -13.64 1.27
CA TYR A 256 -32.09 -14.96 1.14
C TYR A 256 -31.19 -16.07 1.67
#